data_394b9e603551314e5af6d408c07bad80
#
_entry.id   394b9e603551314e5af6d408c07bad80
#
_cell.length_a   1.000
_cell.length_b   1.000
_cell.length_c   1.000
_cell.angle_alpha   90.00
_cell.angle_beta   90.00
_cell.angle_gamma   90.00
#
_symmetry.space_group_name_H-M   'P 1'
#
loop_
_entity.id
_entity.type
_entity.pdbx_description
1 polymer ?
#
loop_
_entity_poly.entity_id
_entity_poly.type
_entity_poly.pdbx_seq_one_letter_code
_entity_poly.pdbx_strand_id
1 'polypeptide(L)'
;ASEAHVAGLMTGKAGIVHLHLGDGPRGLELVRQALAQSELPPRVFQPTHVNRRKALFEEALDLARQGCHVDITAFPVAEGEDAWPAADALMRYLDSGAPPERACISSDAGGCLPCFDDEGRVCGMDVGHSGAMLETLNALLARGLPLEQALPAFTSNPAGLLRLPGKGRIEVGSDADLVALDAAGGAWHTWVGGVAHVRAGAVVRRGTFER
;
A
#
# COMPACT_ATOMS: atom_id res chain seq x y z
N ALA A 1 7.18 -17.89 7.87
CA ALA A 1 6.86 -16.73 8.73
C ALA A 1 7.78 -16.71 9.97
N SER A 2 7.96 -17.83 10.66
CA SER A 2 8.79 -17.90 11.88
C SER A 2 10.23 -17.44 11.65
N GLU A 3 10.87 -17.90 10.59
CA GLU A 3 12.24 -17.48 10.24
C GLU A 3 12.36 -15.98 9.98
N ALA A 4 11.40 -15.41 9.24
CA ALA A 4 11.37 -13.97 8.99
C ALA A 4 11.21 -13.17 10.29
N HIS A 5 10.33 -13.64 11.19
CA HIS A 5 10.13 -13.02 12.49
C HIS A 5 11.41 -13.07 13.35
N VAL A 6 12.03 -14.24 13.47
CA VAL A 6 13.28 -14.42 14.23
C VAL A 6 14.42 -13.59 13.63
N ALA A 7 14.59 -13.61 12.30
CA ALA A 7 15.58 -12.78 11.63
C ALA A 7 15.35 -11.28 11.90
N GLY A 8 14.10 -10.83 11.91
CA GLY A 8 13.75 -9.46 12.28
C GLY A 8 14.13 -9.11 13.72
N LEU A 9 13.91 -10.01 14.67
CA LEU A 9 14.33 -9.82 16.07
C LEU A 9 15.85 -9.72 16.20
N MET A 10 16.59 -10.61 15.52
CA MET A 10 18.05 -10.65 15.58
C MET A 10 18.72 -9.44 14.93
N THR A 11 18.11 -8.89 13.89
CA THR A 11 18.69 -7.79 13.09
C THR A 11 18.11 -6.41 13.41
N GLY A 12 17.10 -6.33 14.29
CA GLY A 12 16.36 -5.09 14.57
C GLY A 12 15.47 -4.62 13.42
N LYS A 13 15.26 -5.47 12.41
CA LYS A 13 14.42 -5.17 11.24
C LYS A 13 12.96 -5.55 11.48
N ALA A 14 12.09 -5.22 10.53
CA ALA A 14 10.65 -5.45 10.64
C ALA A 14 10.28 -6.94 10.84
N GLY A 15 10.93 -7.86 10.12
CA GLY A 15 10.67 -9.30 10.21
C GLY A 15 9.24 -9.65 9.83
N ILE A 16 8.75 -9.08 8.74
CA ILE A 16 7.39 -9.29 8.21
C ILE A 16 7.40 -10.28 7.06
N VAL A 17 6.24 -10.85 6.80
CA VAL A 17 5.94 -11.66 5.62
C VAL A 17 4.92 -10.89 4.79
N HIS A 18 5.39 -10.39 3.66
CA HIS A 18 4.57 -9.71 2.66
C HIS A 18 4.00 -10.76 1.71
N LEU A 19 2.67 -10.89 1.66
CA LEU A 19 1.97 -11.98 1.00
C LEU A 19 1.22 -11.45 -0.22
N HIS A 20 1.73 -11.74 -1.42
CA HIS A 20 1.01 -11.43 -2.65
C HIS A 20 -0.19 -12.38 -2.82
N LEU A 21 -1.39 -11.82 -2.82
CA LEU A 21 -2.62 -12.59 -2.93
C LEU A 21 -3.05 -12.74 -4.38
N GLY A 22 -3.49 -13.94 -4.72
CA GLY A 22 -4.14 -14.26 -5.99
C GLY A 22 -5.66 -14.39 -5.83
N ASP A 23 -6.31 -14.88 -6.88
CA ASP A 23 -7.77 -15.06 -6.93
C ASP A 23 -8.21 -16.46 -6.46
N GLY A 24 -7.32 -17.16 -5.77
CA GLY A 24 -7.61 -18.48 -5.24
C GLY A 24 -8.79 -18.50 -4.25
N PRO A 25 -9.61 -19.56 -4.24
CA PRO A 25 -10.85 -19.60 -3.46
C PRO A 25 -10.63 -19.61 -1.93
N ARG A 26 -9.42 -19.90 -1.46
CA ARG A 26 -9.12 -19.96 -0.02
C ARG A 26 -8.86 -18.59 0.63
N GLY A 27 -8.77 -17.51 -0.15
CA GLY A 27 -8.54 -16.17 0.38
C GLY A 27 -7.39 -16.12 1.37
N LEU A 28 -7.64 -15.64 2.58
CA LEU A 28 -6.66 -15.50 3.67
C LEU A 28 -6.64 -16.68 4.65
N GLU A 29 -7.18 -17.85 4.26
CA GLU A 29 -7.25 -19.04 5.13
C GLU A 29 -5.88 -19.43 5.70
N LEU A 30 -4.82 -19.42 4.88
CA LEU A 30 -3.46 -19.79 5.34
C LEU A 30 -2.91 -18.84 6.41
N VAL A 31 -3.26 -17.57 6.36
CA VAL A 31 -2.88 -16.60 7.40
C VAL A 31 -3.62 -16.89 8.69
N ARG A 32 -4.94 -17.14 8.62
CA ARG A 32 -5.75 -17.53 9.78
C ARG A 32 -5.24 -18.81 10.42
N GLN A 33 -4.90 -19.83 9.62
CA GLN A 33 -4.32 -21.08 10.12
C GLN A 33 -2.97 -20.84 10.79
N ALA A 34 -2.09 -20.03 10.19
CA ALA A 34 -0.80 -19.70 10.78
C ALA A 34 -0.94 -19.00 12.14
N LEU A 35 -1.90 -18.07 12.26
CA LEU A 35 -2.20 -17.37 13.51
C LEU A 35 -2.78 -18.34 14.57
N ALA A 36 -3.65 -19.25 14.17
CA ALA A 36 -4.28 -20.20 15.08
C ALA A 36 -3.33 -21.33 15.56
N GLN A 37 -2.32 -21.65 14.78
CA GLN A 37 -1.42 -22.80 15.02
C GLN A 37 -0.02 -22.38 15.48
N SER A 38 0.23 -21.09 15.71
CA SER A 38 1.54 -20.59 16.14
C SER A 38 1.41 -19.41 17.11
N GLU A 39 2.49 -19.12 17.80
CA GLU A 39 2.65 -17.94 18.67
C GLU A 39 3.19 -16.72 17.90
N LEU A 40 3.12 -16.74 16.57
CA LEU A 40 3.57 -15.60 15.77
C LEU A 40 2.64 -14.39 15.97
N PRO A 41 3.19 -13.22 16.28
CA PRO A 41 2.36 -12.04 16.45
C PRO A 41 1.73 -11.64 15.12
N PRO A 42 0.44 -11.25 15.08
CA PRO A 42 -0.29 -10.91 13.85
C PRO A 42 0.43 -9.86 12.98
N ARG A 43 1.15 -8.91 13.58
CA ARG A 43 1.94 -7.89 12.88
C ARG A 43 3.02 -8.42 11.93
N VAL A 44 3.34 -9.73 12.01
CA VAL A 44 4.28 -10.39 11.09
C VAL A 44 3.69 -10.53 9.69
N PHE A 45 2.37 -10.58 9.57
CA PHE A 45 1.69 -10.82 8.31
C PHE A 45 1.19 -9.51 7.70
N GLN A 46 1.53 -9.31 6.42
CA GLN A 46 1.02 -8.22 5.59
C GLN A 46 0.54 -8.79 4.25
N PRO A 47 -0.73 -9.21 4.13
CA PRO A 47 -1.32 -9.50 2.83
C PRO A 47 -1.42 -8.23 1.99
N THR A 48 -0.99 -8.31 0.71
CA THR A 48 -1.13 -7.26 -0.29
C THR A 48 -2.15 -7.64 -1.36
N HIS A 49 -2.63 -6.67 -2.11
CA HIS A 49 -3.71 -6.80 -3.10
C HIS A 49 -5.06 -7.17 -2.46
N VAL A 50 -5.27 -6.76 -1.20
CA VAL A 50 -6.48 -7.16 -0.46
C VAL A 50 -7.77 -6.61 -1.08
N ASN A 51 -7.68 -5.54 -1.86
CA ASN A 51 -8.82 -4.90 -2.53
C ASN A 51 -9.17 -5.51 -3.90
N ARG A 52 -8.42 -6.53 -4.37
CA ARG A 52 -8.64 -7.18 -5.67
C ARG A 52 -9.92 -8.01 -5.76
N ARG A 53 -10.50 -8.36 -4.62
CA ARG A 53 -11.83 -8.99 -4.50
C ARG A 53 -12.53 -8.47 -3.26
N LYS A 54 -13.83 -8.18 -3.39
CA LYS A 54 -14.63 -7.63 -2.27
C LYS A 54 -14.68 -8.58 -1.07
N ALA A 55 -14.88 -9.87 -1.31
CA ALA A 55 -14.87 -10.87 -0.23
C ALA A 55 -13.49 -10.97 0.47
N LEU A 56 -12.40 -10.89 -0.29
CA LEU A 56 -11.05 -10.91 0.26
C LEU A 56 -10.77 -9.67 1.13
N PHE A 57 -11.33 -8.53 0.74
CA PHE A 57 -11.21 -7.29 1.51
C PHE A 57 -11.88 -7.41 2.89
N GLU A 58 -13.06 -8.02 2.98
CA GLU A 58 -13.73 -8.27 4.26
C GLU A 58 -12.90 -9.18 5.18
N GLU A 59 -12.31 -10.25 4.63
CA GLU A 59 -11.38 -11.10 5.40
C GLU A 59 -10.16 -10.31 5.90
N ALA A 60 -9.64 -9.38 5.09
CA ALA A 60 -8.51 -8.53 5.46
C ALA A 60 -8.86 -7.56 6.59
N LEU A 61 -10.08 -7.00 6.63
CA LEU A 61 -10.55 -6.18 7.74
C LEU A 61 -10.52 -6.97 9.07
N ASP A 62 -10.95 -8.22 9.05
CA ASP A 62 -10.94 -9.08 10.24
C ASP A 62 -9.52 -9.38 10.72
N LEU A 63 -8.59 -9.60 9.80
CA LEU A 63 -7.17 -9.77 10.14
C LEU A 63 -6.54 -8.49 10.67
N ALA A 64 -6.91 -7.34 10.13
CA ALA A 64 -6.43 -6.04 10.62
C ALA A 64 -6.88 -5.79 12.06
N ARG A 65 -8.13 -6.13 12.41
CA ARG A 65 -8.63 -6.06 13.79
C ARG A 65 -7.88 -6.98 14.75
N GLN A 66 -7.34 -8.10 14.25
CA GLN A 66 -6.48 -9.02 15.01
C GLN A 66 -5.04 -8.52 15.11
N GLY A 67 -4.65 -7.45 14.40
CA GLY A 67 -3.34 -6.83 14.45
C GLY A 67 -2.41 -7.14 13.28
N CYS A 68 -2.88 -7.81 12.23
CA CYS A 68 -2.16 -7.88 10.96
C CYS A 68 -2.10 -6.50 10.30
N HIS A 69 -1.09 -6.29 9.47
CA HIS A 69 -1.12 -5.18 8.51
C HIS A 69 -1.80 -5.64 7.22
N VAL A 70 -2.40 -4.71 6.50
CA VAL A 70 -3.00 -4.95 5.19
C VAL A 70 -2.47 -3.93 4.18
N ASP A 71 -2.32 -4.35 2.94
CA ASP A 71 -1.86 -3.48 1.87
C ASP A 71 -2.89 -3.44 0.74
N ILE A 72 -3.39 -2.23 0.51
CA ILE A 72 -4.33 -1.88 -0.55
C ILE A 72 -3.52 -1.46 -1.76
N THR A 73 -3.77 -2.05 -2.91
CA THR A 73 -3.01 -1.75 -4.12
C THR A 73 -3.76 -0.76 -5.01
N ALA A 74 -3.04 0.27 -5.45
CA ALA A 74 -3.56 1.28 -6.37
C ALA A 74 -3.47 0.78 -7.82
N PHE A 75 -4.38 -0.11 -8.20
CA PHE A 75 -4.54 -0.58 -9.57
C PHE A 75 -5.88 -0.09 -10.16
N PRO A 76 -6.00 0.00 -11.49
CA PRO A 76 -7.26 0.33 -12.14
C PRO A 76 -8.28 -0.79 -11.91
N VAL A 77 -9.53 -0.42 -11.66
CA VAL A 77 -10.65 -1.34 -11.50
C VAL A 77 -11.71 -0.95 -12.53
N ALA A 78 -12.09 -1.89 -13.40
CA ALA A 78 -13.12 -1.65 -14.39
C ALA A 78 -14.53 -1.66 -13.77
N GLU A 79 -15.48 -1.04 -14.48
CA GLU A 79 -16.88 -1.07 -14.07
C GLU A 79 -17.41 -2.51 -14.06
N GLY A 80 -18.01 -2.92 -12.94
CA GLY A 80 -18.55 -4.27 -12.77
C GLY A 80 -17.57 -5.29 -12.20
N GLU A 81 -16.29 -4.99 -12.06
CA GLU A 81 -15.34 -5.89 -11.40
C GLU A 81 -15.67 -6.10 -9.92
N ASP A 82 -15.43 -7.33 -9.44
CA ASP A 82 -15.53 -7.69 -8.02
C ASP A 82 -14.33 -7.23 -7.21
N ALA A 83 -13.93 -5.96 -7.39
CA ALA A 83 -12.80 -5.34 -6.74
C ALA A 83 -13.18 -3.96 -6.16
N TRP A 84 -12.31 -3.38 -5.33
CA TRP A 84 -12.43 -2.01 -4.87
C TRP A 84 -11.27 -1.17 -5.41
N PRO A 85 -11.53 -0.03 -6.10
CA PRO A 85 -10.50 0.98 -6.31
C PRO A 85 -9.85 1.37 -4.98
N ALA A 86 -8.54 1.66 -4.99
CA ALA A 86 -7.80 1.88 -3.75
C ALA A 86 -8.38 2.99 -2.87
N ALA A 87 -8.92 4.06 -3.46
CA ALA A 87 -9.58 5.13 -2.71
C ALA A 87 -10.86 4.63 -2.02
N ASP A 88 -11.69 3.82 -2.70
CA ASP A 88 -12.88 3.22 -2.10
C ASP A 88 -12.52 2.23 -1.00
N ALA A 89 -11.48 1.43 -1.22
CA ALA A 89 -10.99 0.47 -0.25
C ALA A 89 -10.50 1.16 1.03
N LEU A 90 -9.70 2.23 0.93
CA LEU A 90 -9.22 2.95 2.11
C LEU A 90 -10.36 3.61 2.87
N MET A 91 -11.31 4.26 2.20
CA MET A 91 -12.48 4.86 2.86
C MET A 91 -13.27 3.79 3.62
N ARG A 92 -13.57 2.65 2.98
CA ARG A 92 -14.25 1.51 3.63
C ARG A 92 -13.47 0.95 4.79
N TYR A 93 -12.15 0.87 4.66
CA TYR A 93 -11.28 0.44 5.75
C TYR A 93 -11.42 1.34 6.98
N LEU A 94 -11.33 2.66 6.77
CA LEU A 94 -11.45 3.64 7.86
C LEU A 94 -12.85 3.61 8.50
N ASP A 95 -13.89 3.46 7.68
CA ASP A 95 -15.29 3.37 8.16
C ASP A 95 -15.57 2.06 8.91
N SER A 96 -14.78 1.00 8.66
CA SER A 96 -14.98 -0.32 9.30
C SER A 96 -14.62 -0.36 10.78
N GLY A 97 -13.93 0.67 11.29
CA GLY A 97 -13.40 0.70 12.65
C GLY A 97 -12.17 -0.19 12.85
N ALA A 98 -11.57 -0.74 11.80
CA ALA A 98 -10.26 -1.38 11.88
C ALA A 98 -9.17 -0.35 12.22
N PRO A 99 -8.07 -0.75 12.92
CA PRO A 99 -7.04 0.19 13.34
C PRO A 99 -6.40 0.91 12.13
N PRO A 100 -6.50 2.25 12.01
CA PRO A 100 -6.06 2.99 10.83
C PRO A 100 -4.56 2.85 10.56
N GLU A 101 -3.75 2.63 11.59
CA GLU A 101 -2.30 2.42 11.47
C GLU A 101 -1.92 1.06 10.84
N ARG A 102 -2.88 0.18 10.59
CA ARG A 102 -2.66 -1.14 9.98
C ARG A 102 -2.86 -1.15 8.47
N ALA A 103 -3.41 -0.10 7.89
CA ALA A 103 -3.56 0.02 6.44
C ALA A 103 -2.34 0.69 5.81
N CYS A 104 -1.85 0.08 4.73
CA CYS A 104 -0.89 0.68 3.82
C CYS A 104 -1.50 0.74 2.41
N ILE A 105 -0.99 1.65 1.59
CA ILE A 105 -1.28 1.69 0.15
C ILE A 105 0.03 1.53 -0.60
N SER A 106 0.02 0.70 -1.65
CA SER A 106 1.12 0.51 -2.58
C SER A 106 0.66 0.68 -4.03
N SER A 107 1.60 0.94 -4.94
CA SER A 107 1.31 1.08 -6.36
C SER A 107 1.45 -0.22 -7.14
N ASP A 108 2.15 -1.21 -6.61
CA ASP A 108 2.64 -2.37 -7.36
C ASP A 108 3.31 -1.98 -8.69
N ALA A 109 4.05 -0.85 -8.69
CA ALA A 109 4.67 -0.29 -9.89
C ALA A 109 5.67 -1.27 -10.49
N GLY A 110 5.54 -1.54 -11.79
CA GLY A 110 6.30 -2.57 -12.51
C GLY A 110 5.67 -3.97 -12.42
N GLY A 111 4.64 -4.16 -11.60
CA GLY A 111 3.86 -5.39 -11.56
C GLY A 111 3.01 -5.58 -12.81
N CYS A 112 2.83 -6.83 -13.23
CA CYS A 112 1.99 -7.17 -14.37
C CYS A 112 0.51 -7.06 -14.00
N LEU A 113 -0.26 -6.38 -14.85
CA LEU A 113 -1.72 -6.25 -14.76
C LEU A 113 -2.34 -6.99 -15.96
N PRO A 114 -2.66 -8.29 -15.85
CA PRO A 114 -3.30 -9.02 -16.94
C PRO A 114 -4.72 -8.51 -17.18
N CYS A 115 -5.05 -8.26 -18.45
CA CYS A 115 -6.40 -7.99 -18.91
C CYS A 115 -7.04 -9.28 -19.38
N PHE A 116 -8.28 -9.54 -18.97
CA PHE A 116 -9.02 -10.73 -19.33
C PHE A 116 -10.18 -10.41 -20.27
N ASP A 117 -10.47 -11.31 -21.21
CA ASP A 117 -11.66 -11.25 -22.05
C ASP A 117 -12.90 -11.82 -21.29
N ASP A 118 -14.08 -11.75 -21.92
CA ASP A 118 -15.34 -12.23 -21.35
C ASP A 118 -15.33 -13.74 -21.04
N GLU A 119 -14.43 -14.50 -21.68
CA GLU A 119 -14.21 -15.92 -21.43
C GLU A 119 -13.13 -16.20 -20.36
N GLY A 120 -12.56 -15.16 -19.74
CA GLY A 120 -11.53 -15.27 -18.72
C GLY A 120 -10.12 -15.60 -19.22
N ARG A 121 -9.85 -15.42 -20.51
CA ARG A 121 -8.52 -15.61 -21.11
C ARG A 121 -7.75 -14.29 -21.11
N VAL A 122 -6.44 -14.36 -20.89
CA VAL A 122 -5.59 -13.16 -20.98
C VAL A 122 -5.63 -12.62 -22.41
N CYS A 123 -6.19 -11.43 -22.59
CA CYS A 123 -6.29 -10.73 -23.87
C CYS A 123 -5.25 -9.60 -24.00
N GLY A 124 -4.61 -9.21 -22.88
CA GLY A 124 -3.60 -8.17 -22.85
C GLY A 124 -2.82 -8.19 -21.56
N MET A 125 -1.79 -7.35 -21.50
CA MET A 125 -0.97 -7.16 -20.32
C MET A 125 -0.66 -5.67 -20.17
N ASP A 126 -1.03 -5.10 -19.03
CA ASP A 126 -0.64 -3.76 -18.62
C ASP A 126 0.42 -3.81 -17.51
N VAL A 127 0.92 -2.68 -17.09
CA VAL A 127 1.96 -2.57 -16.07
C VAL A 127 1.57 -1.48 -15.06
N GLY A 128 1.60 -1.85 -13.79
CA GLY A 128 1.37 -0.89 -12.71
C GLY A 128 2.36 0.27 -12.75
N HIS A 129 1.90 1.48 -12.40
CA HIS A 129 2.74 2.69 -12.41
C HIS A 129 2.71 3.41 -11.06
N SER A 130 3.83 4.02 -10.69
CA SER A 130 3.99 4.69 -9.38
C SER A 130 3.09 5.93 -9.22
N GLY A 131 2.65 6.56 -10.31
CA GLY A 131 1.72 7.69 -10.32
C GLY A 131 0.37 7.37 -9.68
N ALA A 132 -0.05 6.09 -9.73
CA ALA A 132 -1.28 5.61 -9.10
C ALA A 132 -1.40 5.95 -7.60
N MET A 133 -0.28 6.11 -6.90
CA MET A 133 -0.26 6.54 -5.49
C MET A 133 -0.80 7.95 -5.34
N LEU A 134 -0.30 8.90 -6.14
CA LEU A 134 -0.74 10.30 -6.09
C LEU A 134 -2.17 10.47 -6.62
N GLU A 135 -2.54 9.72 -7.65
CA GLU A 135 -3.90 9.67 -8.19
C GLU A 135 -4.89 9.20 -7.11
N THR A 136 -4.54 8.14 -6.36
CA THR A 136 -5.35 7.63 -5.25
C THR A 136 -5.49 8.66 -4.14
N LEU A 137 -4.39 9.33 -3.74
CA LEU A 137 -4.45 10.39 -2.73
C LEU A 137 -5.38 11.53 -3.17
N ASN A 138 -5.22 12.01 -4.42
CA ASN A 138 -6.08 13.06 -4.96
C ASN A 138 -7.56 12.64 -5.02
N ALA A 139 -7.85 11.39 -5.37
CA ALA A 139 -9.20 10.86 -5.35
C ALA A 139 -9.82 10.84 -3.94
N LEU A 140 -9.04 10.53 -2.92
CA LEU A 140 -9.48 10.56 -1.51
C LEU A 140 -9.79 12.01 -1.07
N LEU A 141 -8.88 12.95 -1.36
CA LEU A 141 -9.07 14.36 -1.03
C LEU A 141 -10.28 14.98 -1.75
N ALA A 142 -10.46 14.66 -3.03
CA ALA A 142 -11.62 15.11 -3.81
C ALA A 142 -12.96 14.58 -3.26
N ARG A 143 -12.96 13.45 -2.56
CA ARG A 143 -14.12 12.90 -1.86
C ARG A 143 -14.32 13.45 -0.45
N GLY A 144 -13.46 14.38 -0.04
CA GLY A 144 -13.54 15.07 1.25
C GLY A 144 -12.89 14.33 2.42
N LEU A 145 -12.10 13.27 2.17
CA LEU A 145 -11.32 12.66 3.25
C LEU A 145 -10.21 13.64 3.66
N PRO A 146 -10.11 14.03 4.95
CA PRO A 146 -9.05 14.93 5.41
C PRO A 146 -7.65 14.35 5.15
N LEU A 147 -6.70 15.22 4.79
CA LEU A 147 -5.32 14.81 4.47
C LEU A 147 -4.67 14.04 5.61
N GLU A 148 -4.88 14.48 6.84
CA GLU A 148 -4.35 13.84 8.05
C GLU A 148 -4.92 12.43 8.31
N GLN A 149 -6.04 12.08 7.70
CA GLN A 149 -6.62 10.73 7.74
C GLN A 149 -6.17 9.88 6.55
N ALA A 150 -6.01 10.48 5.38
CA ALA A 150 -5.58 9.79 4.18
C ALA A 150 -4.07 9.47 4.20
N LEU A 151 -3.26 10.46 4.52
CA LEU A 151 -1.80 10.42 4.34
C LEU A 151 -1.07 9.32 5.12
N PRO A 152 -1.48 8.93 6.34
CA PRO A 152 -0.79 7.89 7.10
C PRO A 152 -0.62 6.57 6.34
N ALA A 153 -1.61 6.14 5.55
CA ALA A 153 -1.55 4.90 4.77
C ALA A 153 -0.46 4.92 3.67
N PHE A 154 -0.05 6.10 3.24
CA PHE A 154 1.00 6.31 2.23
C PHE A 154 2.39 6.58 2.84
N THR A 155 2.47 6.92 4.12
CA THR A 155 3.69 7.50 4.73
C THR A 155 4.04 6.84 6.06
N SER A 156 3.42 7.25 7.15
CA SER A 156 3.79 6.81 8.50
C SER A 156 3.48 5.34 8.78
N ASN A 157 2.42 4.79 8.19
CA ASN A 157 2.06 3.40 8.41
C ASN A 157 3.08 2.44 7.76
N PRO A 158 3.42 2.55 6.44
CA PRO A 158 4.46 1.72 5.86
C PRO A 158 5.84 1.96 6.51
N ALA A 159 6.18 3.19 6.88
CA ALA A 159 7.42 3.47 7.59
C ALA A 159 7.48 2.79 8.97
N GLY A 160 6.38 2.81 9.72
CA GLY A 160 6.24 2.13 11.01
C GLY A 160 6.31 0.61 10.87
N LEU A 161 5.57 0.04 9.91
CA LEU A 161 5.58 -1.38 9.59
C LEU A 161 6.98 -1.89 9.26
N LEU A 162 7.68 -1.17 8.38
CA LEU A 162 9.02 -1.53 7.91
C LEU A 162 10.15 -1.14 8.87
N ARG A 163 9.80 -0.51 10.01
CA ARG A 163 10.76 0.02 11.00
C ARG A 163 11.82 0.91 10.36
N LEU A 164 11.37 1.90 9.58
CA LEU A 164 12.24 2.88 8.93
C LEU A 164 12.34 4.13 9.81
N PRO A 165 13.36 4.25 10.67
CA PRO A 165 13.55 5.45 11.49
C PRO A 165 13.83 6.65 10.58
N GLY A 166 13.25 7.79 10.90
CA GLY A 166 13.41 9.03 10.12
C GLY A 166 12.57 9.11 8.84
N LYS A 167 11.67 8.16 8.58
CA LYS A 167 10.78 8.16 7.40
C LYS A 167 9.31 8.35 7.77
N GLY A 168 8.53 8.80 6.79
CA GLY A 168 7.06 8.88 6.86
C GLY A 168 6.51 10.04 7.68
N ARG A 169 7.34 10.97 8.15
CA ARG A 169 6.95 12.14 8.95
C ARG A 169 7.81 13.35 8.62
N ILE A 170 7.21 14.53 8.74
CA ILE A 170 7.94 15.81 8.70
C ILE A 170 8.27 16.17 10.15
N GLU A 171 9.51 15.85 10.57
CA GLU A 171 9.98 16.04 11.92
C GLU A 171 11.47 16.42 11.91
N VAL A 172 11.89 17.25 12.86
CA VAL A 172 13.33 17.63 12.99
C VAL A 172 14.16 16.38 13.30
N GLY A 173 15.17 16.13 12.48
CA GLY A 173 16.02 14.94 12.58
C GLY A 173 15.60 13.78 11.67
N SER A 174 14.44 13.86 11.03
CA SER A 174 14.00 12.91 9.99
C SER A 174 14.66 13.23 8.65
N ASP A 175 14.66 12.24 7.76
CA ASP A 175 15.13 12.41 6.38
C ASP A 175 14.21 13.39 5.63
N ALA A 176 14.82 14.28 4.86
CA ALA A 176 14.07 15.26 4.06
C ALA A 176 13.56 14.62 2.75
N ASP A 177 12.66 13.63 2.88
CA ASP A 177 11.90 13.03 1.78
C ASP A 177 10.55 13.74 1.72
N LEU A 178 10.43 14.71 0.84
CA LEU A 178 9.30 15.64 0.82
C LEU A 178 8.70 15.74 -0.58
N VAL A 179 7.39 15.85 -0.64
CA VAL A 179 6.66 16.20 -1.86
C VAL A 179 5.81 17.44 -1.58
N ALA A 180 5.98 18.48 -2.38
CA ALA A 180 5.07 19.62 -2.40
C ALA A 180 4.14 19.44 -3.60
N LEU A 181 2.83 19.48 -3.35
CA LEU A 181 1.81 19.41 -4.39
C LEU A 181 1.42 20.82 -4.86
N ASP A 182 1.07 20.95 -6.13
CA ASP A 182 0.42 22.14 -6.65
C ASP A 182 -1.09 22.16 -6.33
N ALA A 183 -1.77 23.22 -6.75
CA ALA A 183 -3.21 23.37 -6.51
C ALA A 183 -4.07 22.34 -7.25
N ALA A 184 -3.53 21.68 -8.27
CA ALA A 184 -4.19 20.61 -9.01
C ALA A 184 -3.88 19.22 -8.44
N GLY A 185 -3.06 19.13 -7.39
CA GLY A 185 -2.62 17.88 -6.78
C GLY A 185 -1.44 17.21 -7.48
N GLY A 186 -0.79 17.89 -8.41
CA GLY A 186 0.43 17.42 -9.08
C GLY A 186 1.67 17.55 -8.21
N ALA A 187 2.67 16.69 -8.40
CA ALA A 187 3.95 16.79 -7.71
C ALA A 187 4.74 18.00 -8.25
N TRP A 188 4.68 19.13 -7.53
CA TRP A 188 5.35 20.37 -7.92
C TRP A 188 6.83 20.39 -7.58
N HIS A 189 7.16 19.93 -6.38
CA HIS A 189 8.54 19.72 -5.94
C HIS A 189 8.67 18.38 -5.25
N THR A 190 9.79 17.71 -5.47
CA THR A 190 10.12 16.46 -4.77
C THR A 190 11.58 16.52 -4.32
N TRP A 191 11.81 16.17 -3.04
CA TRP A 191 13.13 16.00 -2.45
C TRP A 191 13.27 14.57 -1.91
N VAL A 192 14.44 13.99 -2.12
CA VAL A 192 14.85 12.70 -1.56
C VAL A 192 16.15 12.92 -0.80
N GLY A 193 16.16 12.68 0.50
CA GLY A 193 17.30 12.97 1.35
C GLY A 193 17.76 14.44 1.27
N GLY A 194 16.83 15.39 1.10
CA GLY A 194 17.14 16.81 0.93
C GLY A 194 17.60 17.23 -0.46
N VAL A 195 17.77 16.29 -1.40
CA VAL A 195 18.17 16.56 -2.77
C VAL A 195 16.95 16.68 -3.68
N ALA A 196 16.84 17.80 -4.41
CA ALA A 196 15.71 18.02 -5.33
C ALA A 196 15.79 17.07 -6.53
N HIS A 197 14.70 16.36 -6.79
CA HIS A 197 14.49 15.51 -7.96
C HIS A 197 13.47 16.12 -8.94
N VAL A 198 12.47 16.83 -8.41
CA VAL A 198 11.49 17.60 -9.21
C VAL A 198 11.50 19.03 -8.71
N ARG A 199 11.49 20.00 -9.64
CA ARG A 199 11.33 21.43 -9.37
C ARG A 199 10.32 22.02 -10.34
N ALA A 200 9.30 22.71 -9.81
CA ALA A 200 8.25 23.35 -10.59
C ALA A 200 7.64 22.39 -11.65
N GLY A 201 7.35 21.15 -11.25
CA GLY A 201 6.81 20.10 -12.12
C GLY A 201 7.80 19.46 -13.10
N ALA A 202 9.04 19.95 -13.17
CA ALA A 202 10.07 19.42 -14.08
C ALA A 202 11.04 18.49 -13.34
N VAL A 203 11.33 17.32 -13.93
CA VAL A 203 12.37 16.41 -13.43
C VAL A 203 13.75 17.05 -13.63
N VAL A 204 14.46 17.30 -12.53
CA VAL A 204 15.81 17.92 -12.53
C VAL A 204 16.91 16.91 -12.20
N ARG A 205 16.55 15.74 -11.69
CA ARG A 205 17.47 14.65 -11.43
C ARG A 205 16.81 13.33 -11.78
N ARG A 206 17.51 12.52 -12.57
CA ARG A 206 17.06 11.20 -13.02
C ARG A 206 17.84 10.11 -12.33
N GLY A 207 17.22 8.97 -12.13
CA GLY A 207 17.87 7.75 -11.67
C GLY A 207 18.70 7.09 -12.78
N THR A 208 19.46 6.07 -12.42
CA THR A 208 20.40 5.38 -13.33
C THR A 208 19.70 4.79 -14.57
N PHE A 209 18.44 4.41 -14.45
CA PHE A 209 17.67 3.74 -15.52
C PHE A 209 16.57 4.64 -16.13
N GLU A 210 16.47 5.89 -15.71
CA GLU A 210 15.50 6.86 -16.24
C GLU A 210 16.10 7.61 -17.45
N ARG A 211 15.38 7.70 -18.56
CA ARG A 211 15.79 8.41 -19.79
C ARG A 211 15.06 9.73 -19.99
#